data_54d67a4097b68fcb7358191799c004be
#
_entry.id   54d67a4097b68fcb7358191799c004be
#
_cell.length_a   1.000
_cell.length_b   1.000
_cell.length_c   1.000
_cell.angle_alpha   90.00
_cell.angle_beta   90.00
_cell.angle_gamma   90.00
#
_symmetry.space_group_name_H-M   'P 1'
#
loop_
_entity.id
_entity.type
_entity.pdbx_description
1 polymer ?
#
loop_
_entity_poly.entity_id
_entity_poly.type
_entity_poly.pdbx_seq_one_letter_code
_entity_poly.pdbx_strand_id
1 'polypeptide(L)'
;MKLAYKERIAGRLTLVTSLIILAVFGIIYLVANVTVVNSIDRELGLETDKHRNQIFLVNGEIRFLHKDEWQEMEHSQIQLNPIFIEIVDLEGNSMDRSPNLRTNHLSFSPEKSARKEAWTLRIGASEVRQMQIPLVNAGKLEGYLLLAKSFEDSRELLDNLRNVLLILYPGVLLSLFLTMRYLAGKSIEPIRQIISKTNRITQSNLNERVPLAEPNDEIGQLTRSINELLERLEASLNREKQFTSDASHELRTPLSVLRGTLEVLIRKPRTSEEYVEKIKSAFSSIDRMSATIDQLLALAREEKGKFSVKEELELITFLEEITDQIAGEQKRKISFQCEASAPIFVKANEQSLQMILSNLIQNAVKYSGPEQEILVKAGMDSSVAYIEVCDAGAGISREHLEKIFDPFFREKDVVDRSIPGTGLGLAIVKKLALESGIRIKVSSEKGKGSVFRLELSDS
;
A
#
# COMPACT_ATOMS: atom_id res chain seq x y z
N MET A 1 23.98 5.65 17.94
CA MET A 1 23.35 4.33 17.63
C MET A 1 21.89 4.57 17.22
N LYS A 2 21.51 4.26 15.98
CA LYS A 2 20.09 4.43 15.57
C LYS A 2 19.31 3.29 16.22
N LEU A 3 18.39 3.62 17.12
CA LEU A 3 17.45 2.67 17.73
C LEU A 3 16.76 1.85 16.64
N ALA A 4 16.58 0.54 16.87
CA ALA A 4 15.84 -0.32 15.96
C ALA A 4 14.42 0.23 15.77
N TYR A 5 13.84 0.07 14.59
CA TYR A 5 12.52 0.61 14.24
C TYR A 5 11.43 0.22 15.25
N LYS A 6 11.46 -1.03 15.74
CA LYS A 6 10.58 -1.52 16.81
C LYS A 6 10.67 -0.71 18.12
N GLU A 7 11.87 -0.28 18.48
CA GLU A 7 12.10 0.49 19.71
C GLU A 7 11.61 1.93 19.58
N ARG A 8 11.70 2.50 18.39
CA ARG A 8 11.15 3.83 18.10
C ARG A 8 9.63 3.84 18.13
N ILE A 9 8.98 2.81 17.59
CA ILE A 9 7.50 2.68 17.64
C ILE A 9 7.07 2.49 19.09
N ALA A 10 7.64 1.50 19.81
CA ALA A 10 7.31 1.24 21.20
C ALA A 10 7.51 2.50 22.07
N GLY A 11 8.64 3.20 21.93
CA GLY A 11 8.91 4.41 22.69
C GLY A 11 7.94 5.56 22.40
N ARG A 12 7.59 5.81 21.13
CA ARG A 12 6.61 6.86 20.77
C ARG A 12 5.21 6.56 21.30
N LEU A 13 4.74 5.32 21.13
CA LEU A 13 3.44 4.91 21.62
C LEU A 13 3.39 4.97 23.15
N THR A 14 4.44 4.50 23.85
CA THR A 14 4.53 4.59 25.30
C THR A 14 4.54 6.05 25.77
N LEU A 15 5.18 6.97 25.07
CA LEU A 15 5.18 8.39 25.42
C LEU A 15 3.78 9.00 25.32
N VAL A 16 3.06 8.74 24.24
CA VAL A 16 1.69 9.25 24.06
C VAL A 16 0.76 8.68 25.14
N THR A 17 0.80 7.37 25.33
CA THR A 17 -0.05 6.72 26.36
C THR A 17 0.34 7.15 27.78
N SER A 18 1.63 7.44 28.05
CA SER A 18 2.12 8.00 29.31
C SER A 18 1.45 9.33 29.63
N LEU A 19 1.36 10.23 28.67
CA LEU A 19 0.69 11.52 28.85
C LEU A 19 -0.81 11.36 29.14
N ILE A 20 -1.45 10.42 28.45
CA ILE A 20 -2.87 10.12 28.69
C ILE A 20 -3.08 9.56 30.09
N ILE A 21 -2.28 8.60 30.53
CA ILE A 21 -2.38 8.01 31.86
C ILE A 21 -2.12 9.07 32.94
N LEU A 22 -1.12 9.94 32.73
CA LEU A 22 -0.84 11.04 33.65
C LEU A 22 -2.05 11.98 33.81
N ALA A 23 -2.67 12.34 32.67
CA ALA A 23 -3.88 13.18 32.69
C ALA A 23 -5.05 12.48 33.42
N VAL A 24 -5.27 11.19 33.16
CA VAL A 24 -6.32 10.41 33.82
C VAL A 24 -6.07 10.33 35.35
N PHE A 25 -4.84 10.05 35.78
CA PHE A 25 -4.49 10.01 37.20
C PHE A 25 -4.66 11.38 37.86
N GLY A 26 -4.28 12.45 37.13
CA GLY A 26 -4.53 13.83 37.61
C GLY A 26 -6.01 14.13 37.79
N ILE A 27 -6.84 13.72 36.82
CA ILE A 27 -8.31 13.89 36.94
C ILE A 27 -8.88 13.07 38.11
N ILE A 28 -8.46 11.81 38.29
CA ILE A 28 -8.91 10.96 39.39
C ILE A 28 -8.59 11.63 40.70
N TYR A 29 -7.35 12.12 40.91
CA TYR A 29 -6.96 12.79 42.12
C TYR A 29 -7.74 14.09 42.35
N LEU A 30 -7.92 14.91 41.30
CA LEU A 30 -8.69 16.15 41.38
C LEU A 30 -10.15 15.89 41.75
N VAL A 31 -10.80 14.92 41.10
CA VAL A 31 -12.20 14.55 41.42
C VAL A 31 -12.32 14.04 42.84
N ALA A 32 -11.40 13.17 43.30
CA ALA A 32 -11.39 12.67 44.65
C ALA A 32 -11.23 13.82 45.65
N ASN A 33 -10.28 14.72 45.42
CA ASN A 33 -10.05 15.88 46.28
C ASN A 33 -11.29 16.79 46.36
N VAL A 34 -11.90 17.14 45.26
CA VAL A 34 -13.11 17.99 45.21
C VAL A 34 -14.28 17.28 45.91
N THR A 35 -14.45 15.98 45.70
CA THR A 35 -15.52 15.19 46.32
C THR A 35 -15.37 15.13 47.82
N VAL A 36 -14.16 14.87 48.32
CA VAL A 36 -13.87 14.82 49.75
C VAL A 36 -14.12 16.18 50.43
N VAL A 37 -13.59 17.26 49.84
CA VAL A 37 -13.78 18.61 50.36
C VAL A 37 -15.27 18.98 50.41
N ASN A 38 -16.00 18.74 49.30
CA ASN A 38 -17.46 19.05 49.24
C ASN A 38 -18.27 18.19 50.23
N SER A 39 -17.84 16.94 50.47
CA SER A 39 -18.52 16.07 51.49
C SER A 39 -18.38 16.64 52.87
N ILE A 40 -17.17 17.09 53.25
CA ILE A 40 -16.91 17.69 54.56
C ILE A 40 -17.65 19.01 54.70
N ASP A 41 -17.63 19.87 53.66
CA ASP A 41 -18.33 21.15 53.69
C ASP A 41 -19.86 20.98 53.84
N ARG A 42 -20.43 19.94 53.20
CA ARG A 42 -21.85 19.59 53.36
C ARG A 42 -22.16 19.10 54.77
N GLU A 43 -21.35 18.22 55.33
CA GLU A 43 -21.53 17.67 56.67
C GLU A 43 -21.38 18.78 57.70
N LEU A 44 -20.36 19.63 57.55
CA LEU A 44 -20.17 20.79 58.43
C LEU A 44 -21.36 21.78 58.33
N GLY A 45 -21.92 21.96 57.13
CA GLY A 45 -23.14 22.77 56.98
C GLY A 45 -24.35 22.22 57.71
N LEU A 46 -24.57 20.89 57.66
CA LEU A 46 -25.66 20.22 58.38
C LEU A 46 -25.50 20.33 59.88
N GLU A 47 -24.31 20.12 60.38
CA GLU A 47 -24.01 20.27 61.81
C GLU A 47 -24.18 21.74 62.30
N THR A 48 -23.73 22.67 61.43
CA THR A 48 -23.89 24.09 61.73
C THR A 48 -25.37 24.51 61.83
N ASP A 49 -26.22 24.03 60.91
CA ASP A 49 -27.66 24.31 60.94
C ASP A 49 -28.35 23.60 62.16
N LYS A 50 -27.92 22.38 62.56
CA LYS A 50 -28.37 21.68 63.76
C LYS A 50 -28.11 22.55 65.03
N HIS A 51 -26.86 22.96 65.19
CA HIS A 51 -26.46 23.74 66.34
C HIS A 51 -27.03 25.15 66.38
N ARG A 52 -27.18 25.81 65.23
CA ARG A 52 -27.84 27.14 65.11
C ARG A 52 -29.24 27.15 65.71
N ASN A 53 -30.00 26.08 65.48
CA ASN A 53 -31.40 26.01 65.93
C ASN A 53 -31.51 25.74 67.43
N GLN A 54 -30.40 25.37 68.10
CA GLN A 54 -30.37 25.05 69.56
C GLN A 54 -29.75 26.15 70.39
N ILE A 55 -29.08 27.14 69.77
CA ILE A 55 -28.34 28.18 70.50
C ILE A 55 -29.02 29.51 70.31
N PHE A 56 -29.37 30.18 71.43
CA PHE A 56 -29.95 31.53 71.38
C PHE A 56 -29.09 32.46 72.27
N LEU A 57 -28.78 33.63 71.76
CA LEU A 57 -28.18 34.72 72.47
C LEU A 57 -29.28 35.69 72.93
N VAL A 58 -29.41 35.95 74.20
CA VAL A 58 -30.40 36.87 74.75
C VAL A 58 -29.69 37.78 75.79
N ASN A 59 -29.59 39.07 75.37
CA ASN A 59 -28.92 40.12 76.16
C ASN A 59 -27.46 39.79 76.51
N GLY A 60 -26.71 39.14 75.61
CA GLY A 60 -25.31 38.74 75.82
C GLY A 60 -25.11 37.46 76.62
N GLU A 61 -26.18 36.78 76.99
CA GLU A 61 -26.11 35.48 77.64
C GLU A 61 -26.49 34.37 76.65
N ILE A 62 -25.71 33.24 76.69
CA ILE A 62 -25.99 32.09 75.85
C ILE A 62 -27.05 31.22 76.53
N ARG A 63 -28.15 30.94 75.83
CA ARG A 63 -29.19 30.00 76.26
C ARG A 63 -29.22 28.80 75.28
N PHE A 64 -29.05 27.60 75.83
CA PHE A 64 -29.16 26.34 75.08
C PHE A 64 -30.54 25.73 75.26
N LEU A 65 -31.16 25.23 74.21
CA LEU A 65 -32.39 24.46 74.28
C LEU A 65 -32.15 23.10 74.95
N HIS A 66 -31.01 22.44 74.64
CA HIS A 66 -30.58 21.19 75.17
C HIS A 66 -29.07 21.26 75.50
N LYS A 67 -28.72 21.54 76.75
CA LYS A 67 -27.33 21.67 77.18
C LYS A 67 -26.60 20.33 77.26
N ASP A 68 -27.32 19.21 77.29
CA ASP A 68 -26.77 17.85 77.39
C ASP A 68 -26.15 17.41 76.03
N GLU A 69 -26.66 17.88 74.85
CA GLU A 69 -26.06 17.59 73.56
C GLU A 69 -24.69 18.27 73.38
N TRP A 70 -24.43 19.38 74.08
CA TRP A 70 -23.14 20.07 74.14
C TRP A 70 -22.03 19.23 74.78
N GLN A 71 -22.41 18.23 75.59
CA GLN A 71 -21.55 17.30 76.30
C GLN A 71 -21.45 15.94 75.60
N GLU A 72 -22.02 15.81 74.38
CA GLU A 72 -21.86 14.60 73.58
C GLU A 72 -20.37 14.25 73.36
N MET A 73 -20.09 12.95 73.28
CA MET A 73 -18.71 12.46 73.16
C MET A 73 -17.95 13.08 72.02
N GLU A 74 -18.63 13.49 70.87
CA GLU A 74 -18.07 14.13 69.69
C GLU A 74 -17.44 15.51 70.03
N HIS A 75 -17.94 16.21 71.06
CA HIS A 75 -17.46 17.53 71.49
C HIS A 75 -16.50 17.49 72.66
N SER A 76 -16.42 16.34 73.37
CA SER A 76 -15.60 16.18 74.56
C SER A 76 -14.28 15.42 74.29
N GLN A 77 -14.20 14.56 73.30
CA GLN A 77 -13.04 13.72 73.05
C GLN A 77 -12.40 14.03 71.73
N ILE A 78 -11.06 13.94 71.62
CA ILE A 78 -10.27 14.09 70.40
C ILE A 78 -10.17 12.72 69.69
N GLN A 79 -11.17 11.89 69.75
CA GLN A 79 -11.18 10.56 69.16
C GLN A 79 -12.14 10.56 67.93
N LEU A 80 -11.67 10.16 66.79
CA LEU A 80 -12.43 9.98 65.53
C LEU A 80 -13.31 11.18 65.09
N ASN A 81 -12.80 12.02 64.23
CA ASN A 81 -13.49 13.15 63.56
C ASN A 81 -14.07 14.20 64.53
N PRO A 82 -13.27 14.83 65.38
CA PRO A 82 -13.79 15.78 66.35
C PRO A 82 -14.41 17.01 65.72
N ILE A 83 -15.59 17.40 66.19
CA ILE A 83 -16.21 18.68 65.81
C ILE A 83 -15.84 19.69 66.92
N PHE A 84 -15.29 20.80 66.52
CA PHE A 84 -14.92 21.91 67.37
C PHE A 84 -15.97 23.02 67.21
N ILE A 85 -16.45 23.53 68.36
CA ILE A 85 -17.46 24.55 68.32
C ILE A 85 -17.00 25.71 69.27
N GLU A 86 -17.18 26.94 68.79
CA GLU A 86 -16.92 28.16 69.50
C GLU A 86 -17.98 29.20 69.20
N ILE A 87 -18.48 29.88 70.23
CA ILE A 87 -19.40 30.99 70.10
C ILE A 87 -18.65 32.26 70.46
N VAL A 88 -18.74 33.25 69.54
CA VAL A 88 -18.06 34.53 69.76
C VAL A 88 -19.05 35.70 69.68
N ASP A 89 -18.71 36.78 70.33
CA ASP A 89 -19.43 38.04 70.25
C ASP A 89 -19.22 38.76 68.93
N LEU A 90 -19.71 39.98 68.77
CA LEU A 90 -19.58 40.77 67.57
C LEU A 90 -18.14 41.23 67.26
N GLU A 91 -17.33 41.31 68.34
CA GLU A 91 -15.91 41.70 68.28
C GLU A 91 -15.00 40.44 68.09
N GLY A 92 -15.52 39.21 68.16
CA GLY A 92 -14.78 37.99 67.98
C GLY A 92 -14.21 37.43 69.36
N ASN A 93 -14.60 37.97 70.45
CA ASN A 93 -14.20 37.40 71.78
C ASN A 93 -14.97 36.11 72.05
N SER A 94 -14.29 35.12 72.59
CA SER A 94 -14.89 33.82 72.90
C SER A 94 -15.86 33.96 74.04
N MET A 95 -17.13 33.59 73.82
CA MET A 95 -18.18 33.58 74.86
C MET A 95 -18.32 32.18 75.45
N ASP A 96 -18.29 31.11 74.63
CA ASP A 96 -18.30 29.73 75.05
C ASP A 96 -17.62 28.85 74.00
N ARG A 97 -17.09 27.68 74.36
CA ARG A 97 -16.39 26.78 73.43
C ARG A 97 -16.48 25.33 73.90
N SER A 98 -16.39 24.42 72.91
CA SER A 98 -16.38 22.99 73.21
C SER A 98 -15.11 22.57 73.97
N PRO A 99 -15.18 21.61 74.86
CA PRO A 99 -14.05 21.18 75.71
C PRO A 99 -12.84 20.66 74.91
N ASN A 100 -13.05 20.11 73.75
CA ASN A 100 -12.00 19.57 72.92
C ASN A 100 -11.11 20.67 72.28
N LEU A 101 -11.51 21.93 72.20
CA LEU A 101 -10.68 23.05 71.81
C LEU A 101 -9.57 23.37 72.84
N ARG A 102 -9.76 23.01 74.06
CA ARG A 102 -8.79 23.29 75.17
C ARG A 102 -8.45 24.78 75.27
N THR A 103 -7.18 25.13 74.99
CA THR A 103 -6.65 26.50 74.93
C THR A 103 -6.67 27.14 73.55
N ASN A 104 -7.03 26.38 72.54
CA ASN A 104 -7.09 26.88 71.20
C ASN A 104 -8.39 27.64 70.91
N HIS A 105 -8.35 28.49 69.88
CA HIS A 105 -9.50 29.25 69.36
C HIS A 105 -9.68 28.99 67.89
N LEU A 106 -10.93 29.06 67.43
CA LEU A 106 -11.29 29.07 66.02
C LEU A 106 -11.02 30.46 65.45
N SER A 107 -10.79 30.51 64.16
CA SER A 107 -10.46 31.78 63.48
C SER A 107 -11.73 32.54 63.16
N PHE A 108 -11.91 33.68 63.82
CA PHE A 108 -13.03 34.59 63.52
C PHE A 108 -12.72 35.46 62.28
N SER A 109 -13.67 35.55 61.36
CA SER A 109 -13.57 36.40 60.14
C SER A 109 -14.94 36.96 59.82
N PRO A 110 -15.20 38.25 60.06
CA PRO A 110 -16.49 38.89 59.79
C PRO A 110 -16.92 38.80 58.32
N GLU A 111 -15.94 38.88 57.41
CA GLU A 111 -16.20 38.87 55.98
C GLU A 111 -16.73 37.50 55.47
N LYS A 112 -16.35 36.43 56.09
CA LYS A 112 -16.75 35.05 55.73
C LYS A 112 -18.11 34.64 56.28
N SER A 113 -18.64 35.36 57.24
CA SER A 113 -19.93 35.07 57.86
C SER A 113 -21.13 35.25 56.91
N ALA A 114 -21.01 36.12 55.90
CA ALA A 114 -22.10 36.41 54.99
C ALA A 114 -22.31 35.30 53.94
N ARG A 115 -21.31 34.47 53.66
CA ARG A 115 -21.32 33.51 52.54
C ARG A 115 -21.55 32.04 52.92
N LYS A 116 -21.55 31.70 54.21
CA LYS A 116 -21.56 30.31 54.67
C LYS A 116 -20.53 29.41 53.97
N GLU A 117 -19.37 29.96 53.65
CA GLU A 117 -18.30 29.20 52.99
C GLU A 117 -17.39 28.58 54.06
N ALA A 118 -17.04 27.30 53.86
CA ALA A 118 -16.05 26.63 54.71
C ALA A 118 -14.63 26.90 54.16
N TRP A 119 -13.67 27.07 55.08
CA TRP A 119 -12.25 27.24 54.75
C TRP A 119 -11.37 26.36 55.62
N THR A 120 -10.18 26.07 55.12
CA THR A 120 -9.20 25.27 55.84
C THR A 120 -8.32 26.15 56.72
N LEU A 121 -8.08 25.72 57.93
CA LEU A 121 -7.13 26.37 58.84
C LEU A 121 -6.43 25.31 59.73
N ARG A 122 -5.43 25.74 60.49
CA ARG A 122 -4.72 24.88 61.45
C ARG A 122 -5.07 25.27 62.87
N ILE A 123 -5.42 24.26 63.66
CA ILE A 123 -5.60 24.38 65.10
C ILE A 123 -4.59 23.47 65.84
N GLY A 124 -3.55 24.08 66.42
CA GLY A 124 -2.41 23.33 66.87
C GLY A 124 -1.72 22.53 65.79
N ALA A 125 -1.68 21.23 65.88
CA ALA A 125 -1.08 20.34 64.90
C ALA A 125 -2.08 19.89 63.79
N SER A 126 -3.39 20.04 64.06
CA SER A 126 -4.44 19.47 63.20
C SER A 126 -4.95 20.47 62.16
N GLU A 127 -5.12 20.00 60.90
CA GLU A 127 -5.84 20.75 59.87
C GLU A 127 -7.34 20.51 60.01
N VAL A 128 -8.12 21.60 60.01
CA VAL A 128 -9.57 21.56 60.15
C VAL A 128 -10.23 22.39 59.03
N ARG A 129 -11.44 21.97 58.67
CA ARG A 129 -12.36 22.79 57.89
C ARG A 129 -13.27 23.55 58.83
N GLN A 130 -13.34 24.85 58.70
CA GLN A 130 -14.16 25.72 59.56
C GLN A 130 -15.24 26.40 58.74
N MET A 131 -16.44 26.51 59.35
CA MET A 131 -17.56 27.32 58.87
C MET A 131 -17.99 28.27 59.99
N GLN A 132 -18.44 29.44 59.61
CA GLN A 132 -18.92 30.45 60.53
C GLN A 132 -20.29 30.95 60.07
N ILE A 133 -21.22 31.09 61.00
CA ILE A 133 -22.56 31.61 60.71
C ILE A 133 -22.95 32.65 61.75
N PRO A 134 -23.77 33.67 61.37
CA PRO A 134 -24.30 34.69 62.28
C PRO A 134 -25.40 34.08 63.17
N LEU A 135 -25.36 34.40 64.48
CA LEU A 135 -26.44 34.18 65.38
C LEU A 135 -27.32 35.41 65.46
N VAL A 136 -28.55 35.28 64.93
CA VAL A 136 -29.53 36.36 64.85
C VAL A 136 -30.73 36.06 65.73
N ASN A 137 -31.05 36.93 66.66
CA ASN A 137 -32.24 36.83 67.56
C ASN A 137 -33.14 38.04 67.24
N ALA A 138 -34.41 37.75 66.96
CA ALA A 138 -35.42 38.79 66.68
C ALA A 138 -34.98 39.82 65.62
N GLY A 139 -34.17 39.41 64.61
CA GLY A 139 -33.66 40.28 63.56
C GLY A 139 -32.39 41.07 63.88
N LYS A 140 -31.88 40.94 65.13
CA LYS A 140 -30.65 41.61 65.57
C LYS A 140 -29.50 40.56 65.62
N LEU A 141 -28.38 40.92 64.99
CA LEU A 141 -27.13 40.12 65.07
C LEU A 141 -26.56 40.28 66.49
N GLU A 142 -26.35 39.16 67.17
CA GLU A 142 -25.85 39.14 68.56
C GLU A 142 -24.48 38.48 68.68
N GLY A 143 -24.04 37.71 67.70
CA GLY A 143 -22.75 37.04 67.75
C GLY A 143 -22.60 36.04 66.57
N TYR A 144 -21.65 35.19 66.66
CA TYR A 144 -21.36 34.19 65.58
C TYR A 144 -21.10 32.80 66.19
N LEU A 145 -21.54 31.78 65.46
CA LEU A 145 -21.26 30.38 65.75
C LEU A 145 -20.18 29.89 64.80
N LEU A 146 -19.08 29.41 65.27
CA LEU A 146 -17.95 28.84 64.57
C LEU A 146 -17.96 27.33 64.80
N LEU A 147 -17.98 26.57 63.66
CA LEU A 147 -17.81 25.13 63.75
C LEU A 147 -16.60 24.75 62.89
N ALA A 148 -15.82 23.81 63.39
CA ALA A 148 -14.74 23.22 62.62
C ALA A 148 -14.73 21.70 62.79
N LYS A 149 -14.39 21.02 61.70
CA LYS A 149 -14.26 19.57 61.67
C LYS A 149 -12.85 19.18 61.25
N SER A 150 -12.30 18.12 61.84
CA SER A 150 -10.99 17.60 61.49
C SER A 150 -10.96 17.17 60.02
N PHE A 151 -9.87 17.51 59.36
CA PHE A 151 -9.63 17.16 57.94
C PHE A 151 -8.55 16.06 57.82
N GLU A 152 -7.99 15.59 58.94
CA GLU A 152 -6.82 14.69 58.94
C GLU A 152 -7.10 13.35 58.29
N ASP A 153 -8.18 12.66 58.66
CA ASP A 153 -8.51 11.34 58.09
C ASP A 153 -8.73 11.44 56.57
N SER A 154 -9.42 12.50 56.14
CA SER A 154 -9.67 12.76 54.73
C SER A 154 -8.40 13.07 53.97
N ARG A 155 -7.47 13.79 54.59
CA ARG A 155 -6.16 14.07 54.03
C ARG A 155 -5.31 12.82 53.91
N GLU A 156 -5.32 11.96 54.94
CA GLU A 156 -4.63 10.67 54.88
C GLU A 156 -5.13 9.81 53.69
N LEU A 157 -6.46 9.75 53.48
CA LEU A 157 -7.03 9.07 52.32
C LEU A 157 -6.55 9.65 50.98
N LEU A 158 -6.50 10.99 50.85
CA LEU A 158 -6.01 11.65 49.65
C LEU A 158 -4.50 11.43 49.45
N ASP A 159 -3.71 11.46 50.48
CA ASP A 159 -2.28 11.18 50.45
C ASP A 159 -2.00 9.71 50.11
N ASN A 160 -2.77 8.79 50.69
CA ASN A 160 -2.68 7.38 50.30
C ASN A 160 -3.06 7.15 48.86
N LEU A 161 -4.15 7.77 48.34
CA LEU A 161 -4.51 7.71 46.95
C LEU A 161 -3.38 8.25 46.05
N ARG A 162 -2.84 9.42 46.39
CA ARG A 162 -1.69 10.00 45.64
C ARG A 162 -0.51 9.06 45.58
N ASN A 163 -0.14 8.48 46.75
CA ASN A 163 1.01 7.56 46.84
C ASN A 163 0.79 6.29 45.98
N VAL A 164 -0.42 5.72 46.05
CA VAL A 164 -0.80 4.58 45.19
C VAL A 164 -0.68 4.93 43.73
N LEU A 165 -1.21 6.08 43.27
CA LEU A 165 -1.12 6.53 41.88
C LEU A 165 0.34 6.74 41.47
N LEU A 166 1.19 7.33 42.32
CA LEU A 166 2.62 7.54 42.06
C LEU A 166 3.42 6.23 41.90
N ILE A 167 3.07 5.20 42.70
CA ILE A 167 3.71 3.87 42.62
C ILE A 167 3.21 3.10 41.41
N LEU A 168 1.92 3.14 41.08
CA LEU A 168 1.33 2.46 39.95
C LEU A 168 1.81 3.01 38.61
N TYR A 169 2.02 4.32 38.51
CA TYR A 169 2.39 4.99 37.25
C TYR A 169 3.63 4.37 36.56
N PRO A 170 4.80 4.25 37.21
CA PRO A 170 5.97 3.63 36.57
C PRO A 170 5.77 2.14 36.30
N GLY A 171 5.04 1.41 37.12
CA GLY A 171 4.71 0.00 36.91
C GLY A 171 3.87 -0.20 35.63
N VAL A 172 2.84 0.61 35.46
CA VAL A 172 1.99 0.58 34.28
C VAL A 172 2.80 0.97 33.00
N LEU A 173 3.65 1.99 33.12
CA LEU A 173 4.51 2.41 32.00
C LEU A 173 5.50 1.31 31.57
N LEU A 174 6.12 0.65 32.53
CA LEU A 174 7.05 -0.46 32.24
C LEU A 174 6.32 -1.62 31.55
N SER A 175 5.16 -2.02 32.11
CA SER A 175 4.33 -3.08 31.52
C SER A 175 3.90 -2.73 30.09
N LEU A 176 3.44 -1.49 29.89
CA LEU A 176 3.03 -1.00 28.58
C LEU A 176 4.19 -1.01 27.57
N PHE A 177 5.36 -0.52 27.97
CA PHE A 177 6.55 -0.52 27.12
C PHE A 177 6.96 -1.92 26.69
N LEU A 178 6.97 -2.87 27.63
CA LEU A 178 7.32 -4.27 27.32
C LEU A 178 6.31 -4.91 26.37
N THR A 179 5.01 -4.68 26.61
CA THR A 179 3.94 -5.16 25.74
C THR A 179 4.04 -4.57 24.33
N MET A 180 4.21 -3.25 24.22
CA MET A 180 4.35 -2.58 22.91
C MET A 180 5.60 -3.03 22.15
N ARG A 181 6.71 -3.26 22.86
CA ARG A 181 7.95 -3.78 22.29
C ARG A 181 7.77 -5.19 21.74
N TYR A 182 7.04 -6.04 22.45
CA TYR A 182 6.73 -7.42 22.01
C TYR A 182 5.82 -7.40 20.76
N LEU A 183 4.72 -6.67 20.79
CA LEU A 183 3.77 -6.56 19.68
C LEU A 183 4.41 -5.97 18.42
N ALA A 184 5.15 -4.86 18.58
CA ALA A 184 5.89 -4.26 17.46
C ALA A 184 6.91 -5.22 16.85
N GLY A 185 7.58 -6.05 17.67
CA GLY A 185 8.50 -7.08 17.18
C GLY A 185 7.78 -8.12 16.32
N LYS A 186 6.66 -8.65 16.80
CA LYS A 186 5.86 -9.67 16.10
C LYS A 186 5.26 -9.14 14.80
N SER A 187 4.80 -7.90 14.76
CA SER A 187 4.21 -7.29 13.56
C SER A 187 5.25 -6.96 12.48
N ILE A 188 6.51 -6.70 12.85
CA ILE A 188 7.57 -6.34 11.90
C ILE A 188 8.30 -7.58 11.34
N GLU A 189 8.29 -8.69 12.04
CA GLU A 189 9.02 -9.90 11.67
C GLU A 189 8.65 -10.44 10.26
N PRO A 190 7.37 -10.53 9.86
CA PRO A 190 7.01 -10.94 8.50
C PRO A 190 7.60 -10.03 7.42
N ILE A 191 7.58 -8.71 7.65
CA ILE A 191 8.16 -7.73 6.70
C ILE A 191 9.66 -7.93 6.54
N ARG A 192 10.38 -8.22 7.62
CA ARG A 192 11.82 -8.52 7.58
C ARG A 192 12.12 -9.79 6.77
N GLN A 193 11.28 -10.80 6.90
CA GLN A 193 11.42 -12.03 6.14
C GLN A 193 11.23 -11.77 4.64
N ILE A 194 10.21 -10.98 4.25
CA ILE A 194 9.99 -10.55 2.87
C ILE A 194 11.22 -9.82 2.34
N ILE A 195 11.70 -8.80 3.04
CA ILE A 195 12.88 -8.02 2.64
C ILE A 195 14.10 -8.93 2.49
N SER A 196 14.37 -9.78 3.48
CA SER A 196 15.52 -10.69 3.45
C SER A 196 15.45 -11.67 2.29
N LYS A 197 14.27 -12.23 2.00
CA LYS A 197 14.07 -13.18 0.90
C LYS A 197 14.19 -12.47 -0.45
N THR A 198 13.54 -11.31 -0.62
CA THR A 198 13.61 -10.52 -1.86
C THR A 198 15.06 -10.10 -2.18
N ASN A 199 15.84 -9.71 -1.18
CA ASN A 199 17.26 -9.33 -1.37
C ASN A 199 18.17 -10.52 -1.75
N ARG A 200 17.73 -11.75 -1.53
CA ARG A 200 18.47 -12.96 -1.94
C ARG A 200 18.12 -13.43 -3.34
N ILE A 201 17.00 -12.94 -3.88
CA ILE A 201 16.57 -13.29 -5.23
C ILE A 201 17.46 -12.56 -6.24
N THR A 202 18.05 -13.30 -7.15
CA THR A 202 18.94 -12.86 -8.21
C THR A 202 18.48 -13.49 -9.53
N GLN A 203 19.13 -13.15 -10.64
CA GLN A 203 18.84 -13.78 -11.94
C GLN A 203 19.07 -15.31 -11.96
N SER A 204 19.91 -15.83 -11.05
CA SER A 204 20.22 -17.27 -10.98
C SER A 204 19.19 -18.09 -10.22
N ASN A 205 18.37 -17.46 -9.37
CA ASN A 205 17.40 -18.13 -8.51
C ASN A 205 16.00 -17.48 -8.52
N LEU A 206 15.60 -16.90 -9.64
CA LEU A 206 14.30 -16.24 -9.83
C LEU A 206 13.08 -17.15 -9.65
N ASN A 207 13.29 -18.48 -9.66
CA ASN A 207 12.26 -19.48 -9.37
C ASN A 207 11.88 -19.53 -7.88
N GLU A 208 12.68 -18.92 -6.99
CA GLU A 208 12.32 -18.81 -5.60
C GLU A 208 11.14 -17.82 -5.43
N ARG A 209 10.28 -18.12 -4.44
CA ARG A 209 9.15 -17.26 -4.09
C ARG A 209 9.24 -16.83 -2.64
N VAL A 210 8.67 -15.65 -2.36
CA VAL A 210 8.50 -15.17 -0.99
C VAL A 210 7.37 -15.96 -0.34
N PRO A 211 7.59 -16.59 0.82
CA PRO A 211 6.55 -17.36 1.49
C PRO A 211 5.42 -16.47 1.99
N LEU A 212 4.18 -16.91 1.82
CA LEU A 212 2.99 -16.24 2.38
C LEU A 212 2.89 -16.60 3.86
N ALA A 213 3.04 -15.61 4.73
CA ALA A 213 2.88 -15.79 6.18
C ALA A 213 1.38 -15.87 6.57
N GLU A 214 0.55 -14.94 6.08
CA GLU A 214 -0.91 -14.94 6.23
C GLU A 214 -1.55 -14.46 4.93
N PRO A 215 -2.46 -15.27 4.31
CA PRO A 215 -2.92 -14.97 2.96
C PRO A 215 -3.94 -13.82 2.84
N ASN A 216 -4.57 -13.38 3.93
CA ASN A 216 -5.74 -12.48 3.89
C ASN A 216 -5.50 -11.08 4.48
N ASP A 217 -4.26 -10.71 4.81
CA ASP A 217 -3.91 -9.38 5.27
C ASP A 217 -3.15 -8.56 4.20
N GLU A 218 -2.80 -7.32 4.51
CA GLU A 218 -2.07 -6.40 3.62
C GLU A 218 -0.67 -6.94 3.31
N ILE A 219 -0.05 -7.66 4.24
CA ILE A 219 1.25 -8.29 4.06
C ILE A 219 1.15 -9.46 3.08
N GLY A 220 0.08 -10.26 3.17
CA GLY A 220 -0.23 -11.32 2.22
C GLY A 220 -0.49 -10.78 0.81
N GLN A 221 -1.19 -9.64 0.69
CA GLN A 221 -1.41 -8.97 -0.60
C GLN A 221 -0.09 -8.47 -1.20
N LEU A 222 0.75 -7.82 -0.40
CA LEU A 222 2.08 -7.38 -0.83
C LEU A 222 2.93 -8.57 -1.32
N THR A 223 2.91 -9.68 -0.58
CA THR A 223 3.66 -10.89 -0.95
C THR A 223 3.19 -11.48 -2.27
N ARG A 224 1.88 -11.52 -2.52
CA ARG A 224 1.31 -11.94 -3.83
C ARG A 224 1.80 -11.04 -4.96
N SER A 225 1.71 -9.72 -4.79
CA SER A 225 2.15 -8.76 -5.81
C SER A 225 3.64 -8.90 -6.14
N ILE A 226 4.48 -9.14 -5.13
CA ILE A 226 5.92 -9.42 -5.34
C ILE A 226 6.11 -10.74 -6.12
N ASN A 227 5.40 -11.80 -5.75
CA ASN A 227 5.52 -13.09 -6.43
C ASN A 227 5.03 -13.03 -7.89
N GLU A 228 3.96 -12.29 -8.17
CA GLU A 228 3.48 -12.02 -9.55
C GLU A 228 4.52 -11.23 -10.37
N LEU A 229 5.17 -10.24 -9.75
CA LEU A 229 6.25 -9.49 -10.40
C LEU A 229 7.44 -10.42 -10.72
N LEU A 230 7.83 -11.28 -9.79
CA LEU A 230 8.90 -12.27 -9.98
C LEU A 230 8.55 -13.25 -11.10
N GLU A 231 7.31 -13.72 -11.19
CA GLU A 231 6.85 -14.61 -12.26
C GLU A 231 6.95 -13.94 -13.63
N ARG A 232 6.50 -12.69 -13.75
CA ARG A 232 6.63 -11.91 -15.01
C ARG A 232 8.09 -11.70 -15.39
N LEU A 233 8.96 -11.41 -14.43
CA LEU A 233 10.39 -11.22 -14.64
C LEU A 233 11.07 -12.53 -15.08
N GLU A 234 10.76 -13.64 -14.40
CA GLU A 234 11.26 -14.97 -14.75
C GLU A 234 10.83 -15.37 -16.18
N ALA A 235 9.56 -15.19 -16.52
CA ALA A 235 9.06 -15.45 -17.87
C ALA A 235 9.72 -14.57 -18.92
N SER A 236 10.00 -13.29 -18.61
CA SER A 236 10.70 -12.39 -19.52
C SER A 236 12.15 -12.79 -19.77
N LEU A 237 12.90 -13.13 -18.70
CA LEU A 237 14.28 -13.57 -18.81
C LEU A 237 14.43 -14.93 -19.48
N ASN A 238 13.48 -15.83 -19.26
CA ASN A 238 13.48 -17.13 -19.96
C ASN A 238 13.23 -16.94 -21.47
N ARG A 239 12.34 -16.03 -21.86
CA ARG A 239 12.13 -15.68 -23.27
C ARG A 239 13.40 -15.06 -23.89
N GLU A 240 14.09 -14.18 -23.18
CA GLU A 240 15.33 -13.55 -23.64
C GLU A 240 16.45 -14.59 -23.81
N LYS A 241 16.62 -15.50 -22.86
CA LYS A 241 17.58 -16.60 -22.96
C LYS A 241 17.28 -17.52 -24.15
N GLN A 242 16.00 -17.88 -24.32
CA GLN A 242 15.58 -18.72 -25.44
C GLN A 242 15.85 -17.99 -26.76
N PHE A 243 15.48 -16.73 -26.89
CA PHE A 243 15.74 -15.91 -28.08
C PHE A 243 17.24 -15.88 -28.43
N THR A 244 18.12 -15.66 -27.44
CA THR A 244 19.57 -15.61 -27.66
C THR A 244 20.13 -16.97 -28.07
N SER A 245 19.61 -18.05 -27.48
CA SER A 245 19.98 -19.41 -27.85
C SER A 245 19.59 -19.74 -29.28
N ASP A 246 18.32 -19.45 -29.63
CA ASP A 246 17.77 -19.77 -30.95
C ASP A 246 18.44 -18.93 -32.03
N ALA A 247 18.69 -17.63 -31.81
CA ALA A 247 19.45 -16.76 -32.68
C ALA A 247 20.87 -17.32 -32.95
N SER A 248 21.53 -17.77 -31.89
CA SER A 248 22.87 -18.39 -32.01
C SER A 248 22.84 -19.66 -32.87
N HIS A 249 21.81 -20.48 -32.72
CA HIS A 249 21.64 -21.69 -33.53
C HIS A 249 21.37 -21.37 -35.02
N GLU A 250 20.46 -20.40 -35.28
CA GLU A 250 20.10 -20.00 -36.67
C GLU A 250 21.26 -19.32 -37.41
N LEU A 251 22.18 -18.64 -36.73
CA LEU A 251 23.38 -18.06 -37.30
C LEU A 251 24.50 -19.10 -37.51
N ARG A 252 24.61 -20.09 -36.61
CA ARG A 252 25.67 -21.12 -36.70
C ARG A 252 25.50 -22.03 -37.91
N THR A 253 24.26 -22.36 -38.27
CA THR A 253 23.96 -23.28 -39.38
C THR A 253 24.48 -22.74 -40.73
N PRO A 254 24.12 -21.54 -41.22
CA PRO A 254 24.65 -21.00 -42.49
C PRO A 254 26.16 -20.76 -42.43
N LEU A 255 26.71 -20.37 -41.27
CA LEU A 255 28.15 -20.23 -41.07
C LEU A 255 28.89 -21.55 -41.29
N SER A 256 28.35 -22.64 -40.74
CA SER A 256 28.92 -23.98 -40.92
C SER A 256 28.86 -24.46 -42.37
N VAL A 257 27.74 -24.14 -43.07
CA VAL A 257 27.60 -24.44 -44.52
C VAL A 257 28.61 -23.64 -45.35
N LEU A 258 28.75 -22.33 -45.08
CA LEU A 258 29.72 -21.45 -45.72
C LEU A 258 31.14 -21.97 -45.54
N ARG A 259 31.52 -22.28 -44.29
CA ARG A 259 32.84 -22.87 -43.98
C ARG A 259 33.07 -24.15 -44.71
N GLY A 260 32.14 -25.11 -44.68
CA GLY A 260 32.26 -26.38 -45.37
C GLY A 260 32.38 -26.20 -46.87
N THR A 261 31.62 -25.24 -47.48
CA THR A 261 31.72 -24.91 -48.92
C THR A 261 33.12 -24.43 -49.27
N LEU A 262 33.68 -23.53 -48.48
CA LEU A 262 35.03 -22.96 -48.66
C LEU A 262 36.11 -24.03 -48.44
N GLU A 263 36.01 -24.89 -47.42
CA GLU A 263 36.92 -25.98 -47.16
C GLU A 263 36.95 -27.00 -48.33
N VAL A 264 35.78 -27.27 -48.93
CA VAL A 264 35.67 -28.16 -50.12
C VAL A 264 36.28 -27.50 -51.36
N LEU A 265 36.19 -26.15 -51.52
CA LEU A 265 36.80 -25.43 -52.63
C LEU A 265 38.33 -25.53 -52.63
N ILE A 266 38.97 -25.49 -51.50
CA ILE A 266 40.45 -25.52 -51.37
C ILE A 266 41.08 -26.91 -51.35
N ARG A 267 40.28 -27.98 -51.20
CA ARG A 267 40.81 -29.35 -51.05
C ARG A 267 41.43 -29.94 -52.32
N LYS A 268 40.90 -29.56 -53.50
CA LYS A 268 41.41 -30.03 -54.80
C LYS A 268 41.13 -29.06 -55.89
N PRO A 269 41.95 -29.02 -56.96
CA PRO A 269 41.64 -28.24 -58.16
C PRO A 269 40.29 -28.65 -58.77
N ARG A 270 39.55 -27.66 -59.28
CA ARG A 270 38.22 -27.83 -59.89
C ARG A 270 38.16 -27.12 -61.21
N THR A 271 37.08 -27.36 -61.97
CA THR A 271 36.81 -26.59 -63.19
C THR A 271 36.35 -25.18 -62.83
N SER A 272 36.45 -24.25 -63.77
CA SER A 272 36.03 -22.87 -63.59
C SER A 272 34.54 -22.76 -63.20
N GLU A 273 33.71 -23.61 -63.81
CA GLU A 273 32.26 -23.68 -63.62
C GLU A 273 31.93 -24.17 -62.18
N GLU A 274 32.64 -25.18 -61.71
CA GLU A 274 32.49 -25.71 -60.33
C GLU A 274 32.87 -24.64 -59.28
N TYR A 275 33.94 -23.85 -59.55
CA TYR A 275 34.33 -22.75 -58.67
C TYR A 275 33.22 -21.69 -58.62
N VAL A 276 32.69 -21.27 -59.76
CA VAL A 276 31.63 -20.28 -59.83
C VAL A 276 30.37 -20.75 -59.10
N GLU A 277 29.97 -22.03 -59.26
CA GLU A 277 28.81 -22.60 -58.60
C GLU A 277 28.96 -22.58 -57.05
N LYS A 278 30.12 -23.02 -56.55
CA LYS A 278 30.39 -23.04 -55.10
C LYS A 278 30.52 -21.65 -54.48
N ILE A 279 31.11 -20.69 -55.26
CA ILE A 279 31.17 -19.29 -54.82
C ILE A 279 29.76 -18.70 -54.77
N LYS A 280 28.88 -18.97 -55.73
CA LYS A 280 27.47 -18.56 -55.69
C LYS A 280 26.74 -19.15 -54.48
N SER A 281 26.99 -20.42 -54.14
CA SER A 281 26.45 -21.06 -52.92
C SER A 281 26.96 -20.39 -51.66
N ALA A 282 28.23 -19.97 -51.61
CA ALA A 282 28.79 -19.23 -50.49
C ALA A 282 28.14 -17.86 -50.32
N PHE A 283 27.95 -17.10 -51.43
CA PHE A 283 27.23 -15.82 -51.42
C PHE A 283 25.78 -15.99 -50.91
N SER A 284 25.04 -17.00 -51.41
CA SER A 284 23.68 -17.28 -50.92
C SER A 284 23.63 -17.56 -49.38
N SER A 285 24.68 -18.16 -48.84
CA SER A 285 24.77 -18.35 -47.35
C SER A 285 25.01 -17.03 -46.62
N ILE A 286 25.83 -16.12 -47.19
CA ILE A 286 26.08 -14.79 -46.64
C ILE A 286 24.79 -13.95 -46.68
N ASP A 287 24.08 -13.93 -47.82
CA ASP A 287 22.84 -13.21 -47.97
C ASP A 287 21.77 -13.66 -46.99
N ARG A 288 21.68 -15.00 -46.76
CA ARG A 288 20.78 -15.57 -45.78
C ARG A 288 21.14 -15.14 -44.32
N MET A 289 22.44 -15.10 -44.01
CA MET A 289 22.88 -14.60 -42.71
C MET A 289 22.55 -13.13 -42.52
N SER A 290 22.80 -12.28 -43.54
CA SER A 290 22.47 -10.85 -43.49
C SER A 290 20.98 -10.64 -43.29
N ALA A 291 20.12 -11.34 -44.03
CA ALA A 291 18.68 -11.27 -43.85
C ALA A 291 18.24 -11.72 -42.43
N THR A 292 18.87 -12.76 -41.85
CA THR A 292 18.59 -13.20 -40.50
C THR A 292 18.99 -12.14 -39.45
N ILE A 293 20.16 -11.49 -39.64
CA ILE A 293 20.63 -10.42 -38.77
C ILE A 293 19.67 -9.22 -38.84
N ASP A 294 19.23 -8.82 -40.04
CA ASP A 294 18.28 -7.72 -40.21
C ASP A 294 16.93 -8.01 -39.52
N GLN A 295 16.45 -9.26 -39.64
CA GLN A 295 15.25 -9.72 -38.93
C GLN A 295 15.41 -9.66 -37.39
N LEU A 296 16.57 -10.09 -36.87
CA LEU A 296 16.90 -10.01 -35.45
C LEU A 296 16.97 -8.56 -34.94
N LEU A 297 17.61 -7.68 -35.74
CA LEU A 297 17.66 -6.26 -35.45
C LEU A 297 16.27 -5.62 -35.45
N ALA A 298 15.40 -5.98 -36.40
CA ALA A 298 14.01 -5.52 -36.41
C ALA A 298 13.22 -5.95 -35.16
N LEU A 299 13.50 -7.13 -34.60
CA LEU A 299 12.90 -7.60 -33.34
C LEU A 299 13.53 -6.95 -32.11
N ALA A 300 14.84 -6.68 -32.10
CA ALA A 300 15.55 -6.15 -30.94
C ALA A 300 15.38 -4.63 -30.75
N ARG A 301 15.18 -3.88 -31.83
CA ARG A 301 15.03 -2.43 -31.78
C ARG A 301 13.71 -2.04 -31.11
N GLU A 302 13.76 -1.44 -29.91
CA GLU A 302 12.66 -0.65 -29.35
C GLU A 302 12.64 0.73 -30.02
N GLU A 303 12.20 0.83 -31.27
CA GLU A 303 12.03 2.13 -31.92
C GLU A 303 10.69 2.77 -31.53
N LYS A 304 10.57 3.17 -30.23
CA LYS A 304 9.49 4.06 -29.81
C LYS A 304 9.59 5.36 -30.64
N GLY A 305 8.76 5.48 -31.65
CA GLY A 305 8.57 6.72 -32.42
C GLY A 305 8.96 6.73 -33.87
N LYS A 306 9.76 5.78 -34.40
CA LYS A 306 10.17 5.82 -35.82
C LYS A 306 9.06 5.35 -36.79
N PHE A 307 8.17 4.48 -36.30
CA PHE A 307 6.99 4.02 -37.06
C PHE A 307 5.69 4.74 -36.65
N SER A 308 5.78 5.77 -35.77
CA SER A 308 4.60 6.52 -35.33
C SER A 308 4.18 7.64 -36.29
N VAL A 309 5.02 7.99 -37.27
CA VAL A 309 4.62 8.95 -38.30
C VAL A 309 3.76 8.20 -39.30
N LYS A 310 2.47 8.39 -39.20
CA LYS A 310 1.46 7.88 -40.12
C LYS A 310 1.24 8.92 -41.22
N GLU A 311 1.35 8.50 -42.45
CA GLU A 311 1.04 9.31 -43.61
C GLU A 311 -0.25 8.81 -44.25
N GLU A 312 -0.93 9.66 -44.98
CA GLU A 312 -2.11 9.26 -45.73
C GLU A 312 -1.66 8.47 -46.97
N LEU A 313 -2.05 7.20 -47.03
CA LEU A 313 -1.65 6.25 -48.03
C LEU A 313 -2.88 5.79 -48.83
N GLU A 314 -2.80 5.84 -50.16
CA GLU A 314 -3.79 5.22 -51.04
C GLU A 314 -3.52 3.71 -51.07
N LEU A 315 -4.40 2.93 -50.42
CA LEU A 315 -4.16 1.54 -50.13
C LEU A 315 -4.13 0.63 -51.36
N ILE A 316 -4.95 0.90 -52.36
CA ILE A 316 -5.11 0.04 -53.53
C ILE A 316 -3.84 0.13 -54.40
N THR A 317 -3.40 1.33 -54.78
CA THR A 317 -2.17 1.57 -55.52
C THR A 317 -0.95 0.96 -54.83
N PHE A 318 -0.85 1.17 -53.54
CA PHE A 318 0.23 0.60 -52.73
C PHE A 318 0.26 -0.94 -52.72
N LEU A 319 -0.91 -1.59 -52.67
CA LEU A 319 -1.00 -3.05 -52.70
C LEU A 319 -0.71 -3.60 -54.09
N GLU A 320 -1.13 -2.93 -55.19
CA GLU A 320 -0.78 -3.29 -56.54
C GLU A 320 0.74 -3.26 -56.77
N GLU A 321 1.41 -2.18 -56.36
CA GLU A 321 2.87 -2.04 -56.49
C GLU A 321 3.62 -3.15 -55.75
N ILE A 322 3.25 -3.45 -54.48
CA ILE A 322 3.90 -4.50 -53.69
C ILE A 322 3.63 -5.90 -54.25
N THR A 323 2.40 -6.18 -54.69
CA THR A 323 2.06 -7.50 -55.23
C THR A 323 2.78 -7.76 -56.53
N ASP A 324 2.87 -6.77 -57.41
CA ASP A 324 3.60 -6.86 -58.70
C ASP A 324 5.10 -7.03 -58.45
N GLN A 325 5.69 -6.28 -57.55
CA GLN A 325 7.10 -6.41 -57.19
C GLN A 325 7.42 -7.83 -56.72
N ILE A 326 6.67 -8.36 -55.73
CA ILE A 326 6.92 -9.69 -55.18
C ILE A 326 6.63 -10.80 -56.18
N ALA A 327 5.57 -10.65 -57.00
CA ALA A 327 5.27 -11.59 -58.09
C ALA A 327 6.42 -11.71 -59.09
N GLY A 328 7.02 -10.58 -59.48
CA GLY A 328 8.19 -10.53 -60.37
C GLY A 328 9.42 -11.20 -59.76
N GLU A 329 9.74 -10.91 -58.49
CA GLU A 329 10.88 -11.48 -57.77
C GLU A 329 10.76 -12.98 -57.60
N GLN A 330 9.57 -13.47 -57.21
CA GLN A 330 9.33 -14.88 -56.83
C GLN A 330 8.92 -15.74 -58.04
N LYS A 331 8.65 -15.15 -59.20
CA LYS A 331 8.10 -15.82 -60.39
C LYS A 331 6.85 -16.67 -60.07
N ARG A 332 5.98 -16.11 -59.26
CA ARG A 332 4.75 -16.75 -58.76
C ARG A 332 3.53 -15.93 -59.16
N LYS A 333 2.40 -16.61 -59.35
CA LYS A 333 1.12 -15.96 -59.62
C LYS A 333 0.56 -15.44 -58.27
N ILE A 334 0.58 -14.12 -58.09
CA ILE A 334 -0.04 -13.42 -56.99
C ILE A 334 -1.12 -12.54 -57.59
N SER A 335 -2.38 -12.74 -57.16
CA SER A 335 -3.50 -11.97 -57.69
C SER A 335 -3.94 -10.96 -56.62
N PHE A 336 -4.18 -9.74 -57.05
CA PHE A 336 -4.77 -8.70 -56.23
C PHE A 336 -6.25 -8.55 -56.57
N GLN A 337 -7.11 -8.47 -55.52
CA GLN A 337 -8.54 -8.26 -55.66
C GLN A 337 -9.00 -7.15 -54.73
N CYS A 338 -9.56 -6.10 -55.27
CA CYS A 338 -10.20 -5.04 -54.51
C CYS A 338 -11.70 -5.27 -54.43
N GLU A 339 -12.27 -5.30 -53.20
CA GLU A 339 -13.70 -5.41 -52.98
C GLU A 339 -14.38 -4.04 -52.81
N ALA A 340 -13.63 -2.93 -52.88
CA ALA A 340 -14.15 -1.57 -52.78
C ALA A 340 -14.37 -0.94 -54.16
N SER A 341 -15.44 -0.17 -54.28
CA SER A 341 -15.76 0.60 -55.53
C SER A 341 -15.14 2.00 -55.56
N ALA A 342 -14.44 2.42 -54.52
CA ALA A 342 -13.80 3.73 -54.40
C ALA A 342 -12.39 3.58 -53.82
N PRO A 343 -11.48 4.54 -54.05
CA PRO A 343 -10.15 4.54 -53.41
C PRO A 343 -10.25 4.49 -51.90
N ILE A 344 -9.37 3.71 -51.27
CA ILE A 344 -9.29 3.56 -49.80
C ILE A 344 -8.06 4.32 -49.33
N PHE A 345 -8.24 5.36 -48.51
CA PHE A 345 -7.16 6.09 -47.88
C PHE A 345 -7.04 5.65 -46.41
N VAL A 346 -5.83 5.33 -45.97
CA VAL A 346 -5.52 4.92 -44.62
C VAL A 346 -4.35 5.73 -44.06
N LYS A 347 -4.35 6.00 -42.76
CA LYS A 347 -3.19 6.56 -42.06
C LYS A 347 -2.29 5.45 -41.59
N ALA A 348 -1.19 5.20 -42.29
CA ALA A 348 -0.26 4.13 -41.97
C ALA A 348 1.19 4.58 -42.14
N ASN A 349 2.12 3.89 -41.53
CA ASN A 349 3.52 4.00 -41.86
C ASN A 349 3.80 3.04 -43.02
N GLU A 350 4.15 3.59 -44.19
CA GLU A 350 4.35 2.85 -45.44
C GLU A 350 5.40 1.74 -45.28
N GLN A 351 6.55 2.04 -44.67
CA GLN A 351 7.64 1.08 -44.49
C GLN A 351 7.22 -0.11 -43.59
N SER A 352 6.49 0.16 -42.52
CA SER A 352 5.97 -0.89 -41.63
C SER A 352 4.98 -1.78 -42.38
N LEU A 353 4.04 -1.17 -43.13
CA LEU A 353 3.03 -1.90 -43.86
C LEU A 353 3.64 -2.74 -44.96
N GLN A 354 4.63 -2.19 -45.68
CA GLN A 354 5.42 -2.91 -46.71
C GLN A 354 6.13 -4.14 -46.08
N MET A 355 6.78 -3.97 -44.91
CA MET A 355 7.49 -5.06 -44.25
C MET A 355 6.53 -6.14 -43.75
N ILE A 356 5.36 -5.76 -43.21
CA ILE A 356 4.30 -6.70 -42.79
C ILE A 356 3.81 -7.52 -44.00
N LEU A 357 3.42 -6.85 -45.10
CA LEU A 357 2.88 -7.51 -46.27
C LEU A 357 3.93 -8.39 -46.97
N SER A 358 5.16 -7.92 -47.10
CA SER A 358 6.25 -8.72 -47.68
C SER A 358 6.46 -10.01 -46.91
N ASN A 359 6.47 -9.97 -45.56
CA ASN A 359 6.59 -11.18 -44.75
C ASN A 359 5.37 -12.13 -44.90
N LEU A 360 4.15 -11.59 -44.94
CA LEU A 360 2.94 -12.42 -45.12
C LEU A 360 2.89 -13.06 -46.51
N ILE A 361 3.16 -12.29 -47.57
CA ILE A 361 3.14 -12.79 -48.95
C ILE A 361 4.29 -13.80 -49.18
N GLN A 362 5.50 -13.53 -48.68
CA GLN A 362 6.61 -14.50 -48.75
C GLN A 362 6.29 -15.81 -48.00
N ASN A 363 5.60 -15.74 -46.86
CA ASN A 363 5.11 -16.94 -46.18
C ASN A 363 4.07 -17.69 -47.02
N ALA A 364 3.12 -16.98 -47.63
CA ALA A 364 2.13 -17.59 -48.52
C ALA A 364 2.80 -18.31 -49.73
N VAL A 365 3.80 -17.66 -50.38
CA VAL A 365 4.61 -18.26 -51.46
C VAL A 365 5.32 -19.51 -50.99
N LYS A 366 5.90 -19.47 -49.81
CA LYS A 366 6.75 -20.51 -49.27
C LYS A 366 5.99 -21.78 -48.84
N TYR A 367 4.78 -21.59 -48.32
CA TYR A 367 3.96 -22.70 -47.80
C TYR A 367 2.90 -23.21 -48.79
N SER A 368 2.74 -22.55 -49.93
CA SER A 368 1.86 -22.99 -51.01
C SER A 368 2.61 -23.79 -52.08
N GLY A 369 1.95 -24.73 -52.70
CA GLY A 369 2.48 -25.49 -53.81
C GLY A 369 2.76 -24.58 -55.05
N PRO A 370 3.64 -25.00 -56.00
CA PRO A 370 4.09 -24.15 -57.11
C PRO A 370 2.96 -23.68 -58.03
N GLU A 371 1.90 -24.45 -58.17
CA GLU A 371 0.73 -24.13 -59.00
C GLU A 371 -0.40 -23.43 -58.25
N GLN A 372 -0.29 -23.26 -56.94
CA GLN A 372 -1.32 -22.64 -56.13
C GLN A 372 -1.21 -21.12 -56.21
N GLU A 373 -2.33 -20.46 -56.41
CA GLU A 373 -2.45 -19.01 -56.47
C GLU A 373 -2.45 -18.41 -55.06
N ILE A 374 -1.80 -17.28 -54.88
CA ILE A 374 -1.85 -16.47 -53.66
C ILE A 374 -2.73 -15.27 -53.97
N LEU A 375 -3.70 -15.03 -53.08
CA LEU A 375 -4.68 -13.97 -53.29
C LEU A 375 -4.51 -12.91 -52.19
N VAL A 376 -4.25 -11.67 -52.60
CA VAL A 376 -4.26 -10.50 -51.74
C VAL A 376 -5.57 -9.75 -51.97
N LYS A 377 -6.35 -9.55 -50.91
CA LYS A 377 -7.61 -8.82 -50.98
C LYS A 377 -7.53 -7.54 -50.15
N ALA A 378 -8.23 -6.50 -50.59
CA ALA A 378 -8.45 -5.29 -49.82
C ALA A 378 -9.91 -4.85 -49.89
N GLY A 379 -10.40 -4.26 -48.84
CA GLY A 379 -11.76 -3.77 -48.75
C GLY A 379 -12.04 -2.94 -47.51
N MET A 380 -13.31 -2.58 -47.34
CA MET A 380 -13.82 -1.88 -46.16
C MET A 380 -14.85 -2.75 -45.48
N ASP A 381 -14.73 -2.89 -44.18
CA ASP A 381 -15.72 -3.57 -43.34
C ASP A 381 -16.17 -2.62 -42.23
N SER A 382 -17.43 -2.14 -42.28
CA SER A 382 -18.02 -1.24 -41.27
C SER A 382 -17.13 -0.02 -40.94
N SER A 383 -16.51 0.62 -41.95
CA SER A 383 -15.59 1.76 -41.81
C SER A 383 -14.15 1.42 -41.39
N VAL A 384 -13.77 0.16 -41.33
CA VAL A 384 -12.39 -0.27 -41.06
C VAL A 384 -11.83 -0.84 -42.34
N ALA A 385 -10.69 -0.29 -42.80
CA ALA A 385 -9.97 -0.84 -43.96
C ALA A 385 -9.33 -2.17 -43.55
N TYR A 386 -9.39 -3.16 -44.43
CA TYR A 386 -8.73 -4.43 -44.24
C TYR A 386 -7.92 -4.89 -45.43
N ILE A 387 -6.89 -5.70 -45.13
CA ILE A 387 -6.09 -6.42 -46.13
C ILE A 387 -6.09 -7.89 -45.70
N GLU A 388 -6.36 -8.78 -46.67
CA GLU A 388 -6.24 -10.23 -46.45
C GLU A 388 -5.19 -10.82 -47.38
N VAL A 389 -4.30 -11.63 -46.82
CA VAL A 389 -3.35 -12.47 -47.59
C VAL A 389 -3.81 -13.90 -47.43
N CYS A 390 -4.29 -14.49 -48.53
CA CYS A 390 -4.87 -15.84 -48.57
C CYS A 390 -3.92 -16.78 -49.28
N ASP A 391 -3.63 -17.91 -48.69
CA ASP A 391 -2.87 -19.01 -49.30
C ASP A 391 -3.69 -20.32 -49.26
N ALA A 392 -3.41 -21.20 -50.25
CA ALA A 392 -3.99 -22.54 -50.29
C ALA A 392 -2.96 -23.61 -49.88
N GLY A 393 -2.02 -23.26 -49.01
CA GLY A 393 -0.91 -24.09 -48.60
C GLY A 393 -1.23 -25.17 -47.58
N ALA A 394 -0.23 -25.52 -46.78
CA ALA A 394 -0.31 -26.59 -45.77
C ALA A 394 -1.29 -26.27 -44.65
N GLY A 395 -1.68 -25.01 -44.43
CA GLY A 395 -2.48 -24.56 -43.33
C GLY A 395 -1.77 -24.75 -41.98
N ILE A 396 -2.41 -24.26 -40.90
CA ILE A 396 -1.88 -24.23 -39.56
C ILE A 396 -2.82 -24.98 -38.63
N SER A 397 -2.28 -25.81 -37.72
CA SER A 397 -3.10 -26.52 -36.76
C SER A 397 -3.67 -25.55 -35.71
N ARG A 398 -4.89 -25.78 -35.25
CA ARG A 398 -5.59 -24.89 -34.32
C ARG A 398 -4.84 -24.63 -33.02
N GLU A 399 -4.11 -25.64 -32.52
CA GLU A 399 -3.30 -25.56 -31.31
C GLU A 399 -2.05 -24.67 -31.43
N HIS A 400 -1.64 -24.35 -32.67
CA HIS A 400 -0.48 -23.55 -32.96
C HIS A 400 -0.78 -22.12 -33.39
N LEU A 401 -2.05 -21.75 -33.61
CA LEU A 401 -2.43 -20.42 -34.11
C LEU A 401 -1.94 -19.26 -33.23
N GLU A 402 -1.82 -19.46 -31.92
CA GLU A 402 -1.24 -18.47 -31.02
C GLU A 402 0.29 -18.48 -31.04
N LYS A 403 0.90 -19.63 -31.25
CA LYS A 403 2.35 -19.83 -31.19
C LYS A 403 3.08 -19.45 -32.46
N ILE A 404 2.41 -19.39 -33.62
CA ILE A 404 3.04 -19.03 -34.90
C ILE A 404 3.69 -17.63 -34.90
N PHE A 405 3.30 -16.77 -33.98
CA PHE A 405 3.85 -15.45 -33.78
C PHE A 405 5.03 -15.41 -32.76
N ASP A 406 5.36 -16.54 -32.14
CA ASP A 406 6.54 -16.62 -31.26
C ASP A 406 7.82 -16.66 -32.12
N PRO A 407 8.87 -15.92 -31.77
CA PRO A 407 10.14 -15.98 -32.49
C PRO A 407 10.67 -17.41 -32.62
N PHE A 408 11.18 -17.76 -33.81
CA PHE A 408 11.73 -19.06 -34.16
C PHE A 408 10.75 -20.24 -34.15
N PHE A 409 9.47 -20.01 -33.87
CA PHE A 409 8.47 -21.07 -33.89
C PHE A 409 8.24 -21.60 -35.29
N ARG A 410 8.25 -22.94 -35.46
CA ARG A 410 7.92 -23.66 -36.66
C ARG A 410 7.20 -24.96 -36.31
N GLU A 411 6.14 -25.31 -37.08
CA GLU A 411 5.51 -26.62 -36.94
C GLU A 411 6.47 -27.75 -37.35
N LYS A 412 6.42 -28.89 -36.66
CA LYS A 412 7.28 -30.06 -36.95
C LYS A 412 7.12 -30.53 -38.40
N ASP A 413 5.90 -30.63 -38.89
CA ASP A 413 5.61 -31.07 -40.26
C ASP A 413 6.28 -30.17 -41.31
N VAL A 414 6.47 -28.88 -41.00
CA VAL A 414 7.16 -27.90 -41.85
C VAL A 414 8.67 -28.10 -41.79
N VAL A 415 9.21 -28.44 -40.64
CA VAL A 415 10.64 -28.77 -40.48
C VAL A 415 10.97 -30.07 -41.19
N ASP A 416 10.11 -31.09 -41.06
CA ASP A 416 10.29 -32.39 -41.70
C ASP A 416 10.25 -32.33 -43.24
N ARG A 417 9.47 -31.36 -43.80
CA ARG A 417 9.44 -31.08 -45.26
C ARG A 417 10.62 -30.26 -45.77
N SER A 418 11.59 -29.93 -44.92
CA SER A 418 12.78 -29.15 -45.24
C SER A 418 12.48 -27.77 -45.88
N ILE A 419 11.32 -27.18 -45.55
CA ILE A 419 10.97 -25.85 -46.06
C ILE A 419 11.90 -24.81 -45.38
N PRO A 420 12.69 -24.01 -46.13
CA PRO A 420 13.66 -23.10 -45.54
C PRO A 420 12.98 -21.94 -44.79
N GLY A 421 13.53 -21.51 -43.65
CA GLY A 421 13.06 -20.32 -42.94
C GLY A 421 13.47 -20.27 -41.48
N THR A 422 13.61 -19.05 -40.96
CA THR A 422 14.08 -18.75 -39.62
C THR A 422 12.97 -18.80 -38.52
N GLY A 423 11.69 -18.75 -38.91
CA GLY A 423 10.60 -18.60 -37.96
C GLY A 423 10.45 -17.18 -37.33
N LEU A 424 11.15 -16.18 -37.89
CA LEU A 424 11.10 -14.79 -37.40
C LEU A 424 10.06 -13.93 -38.11
N GLY A 425 9.64 -14.26 -39.35
CA GLY A 425 8.78 -13.41 -40.15
C GLY A 425 7.46 -13.05 -39.48
N LEU A 426 6.72 -14.02 -38.94
CA LEU A 426 5.45 -13.74 -38.26
C LEU A 426 5.62 -13.02 -36.90
N ALA A 427 6.73 -13.23 -36.22
CA ALA A 427 7.07 -12.47 -35.02
C ALA A 427 7.29 -10.97 -35.33
N ILE A 428 7.97 -10.68 -36.45
CA ILE A 428 8.15 -9.30 -36.97
C ILE A 428 6.80 -8.70 -37.35
N VAL A 429 5.95 -9.45 -38.05
CA VAL A 429 4.59 -9.01 -38.42
C VAL A 429 3.79 -8.62 -37.15
N LYS A 430 3.78 -9.45 -36.12
CA LYS A 430 3.08 -9.16 -34.88
C LYS A 430 3.63 -7.91 -34.17
N LYS A 431 4.95 -7.75 -34.11
CA LYS A 431 5.59 -6.59 -33.48
C LYS A 431 5.24 -5.30 -34.24
N LEU A 432 5.47 -5.25 -35.56
CA LEU A 432 5.20 -4.07 -36.35
C LEU A 432 3.72 -3.69 -36.40
N ALA A 433 2.83 -4.68 -36.46
CA ALA A 433 1.40 -4.43 -36.36
C ALA A 433 1.00 -3.81 -35.04
N LEU A 434 1.54 -4.32 -33.92
CA LEU A 434 1.29 -3.77 -32.58
C LEU A 434 1.79 -2.33 -32.47
N GLU A 435 2.99 -2.04 -32.97
CA GLU A 435 3.60 -0.71 -32.98
C GLU A 435 2.86 0.29 -33.88
N SER A 436 2.30 -0.19 -34.99
CA SER A 436 1.53 0.62 -35.94
C SER A 436 0.03 0.73 -35.60
N GLY A 437 -0.46 0.02 -34.57
CA GLY A 437 -1.88 -0.01 -34.23
C GLY A 437 -2.74 -0.83 -35.18
N ILE A 438 -2.13 -1.76 -35.93
CA ILE A 438 -2.81 -2.67 -36.87
C ILE A 438 -3.21 -3.94 -36.14
N ARG A 439 -4.48 -4.37 -36.27
CA ARG A 439 -4.96 -5.60 -35.68
C ARG A 439 -4.78 -6.76 -36.68
N ILE A 440 -4.17 -7.86 -36.22
CA ILE A 440 -4.00 -9.08 -37.03
C ILE A 440 -4.98 -10.14 -36.53
N LYS A 441 -5.68 -10.75 -37.52
CA LYS A 441 -6.49 -11.95 -37.32
C LYS A 441 -6.00 -13.06 -38.24
N VAL A 442 -5.96 -14.31 -37.79
CA VAL A 442 -5.56 -15.45 -38.54
C VAL A 442 -6.69 -16.49 -38.53
N SER A 443 -7.04 -17.01 -39.72
CA SER A 443 -7.92 -18.14 -39.89
C SER A 443 -7.22 -19.17 -40.76
N SER A 444 -7.09 -20.39 -40.26
CA SER A 444 -6.39 -21.46 -40.98
C SER A 444 -6.93 -22.83 -40.63
N GLU A 445 -6.93 -23.74 -41.58
CA GLU A 445 -7.27 -25.15 -41.42
C GLU A 445 -6.18 -26.01 -42.10
N LYS A 446 -5.68 -27.01 -41.35
CA LYS A 446 -4.61 -27.88 -41.84
C LYS A 446 -5.01 -28.54 -43.16
N GLY A 447 -4.19 -28.37 -44.19
CA GLY A 447 -4.41 -28.87 -45.54
C GLY A 447 -5.31 -28.02 -46.46
N LYS A 448 -5.89 -26.91 -45.96
CA LYS A 448 -6.75 -26.01 -46.77
C LYS A 448 -6.16 -24.62 -46.98
N GLY A 449 -5.08 -24.29 -46.27
CA GLY A 449 -4.41 -22.99 -46.37
C GLY A 449 -4.69 -22.06 -45.19
N SER A 450 -4.26 -20.80 -45.35
CA SER A 450 -4.39 -19.77 -44.29
C SER A 450 -4.84 -18.43 -44.85
N VAL A 451 -5.53 -17.65 -44.02
CA VAL A 451 -5.93 -16.27 -44.28
C VAL A 451 -5.42 -15.41 -43.16
N PHE A 452 -4.55 -14.46 -43.46
CA PHE A 452 -4.06 -13.43 -42.56
C PHE A 452 -4.76 -12.13 -42.89
N ARG A 453 -5.60 -11.63 -41.95
CA ARG A 453 -6.33 -10.37 -42.09
C ARG A 453 -5.72 -9.30 -41.22
N LEU A 454 -5.38 -8.18 -41.82
CA LEU A 454 -4.90 -6.95 -41.19
C LEU A 454 -6.07 -5.95 -41.16
N GLU A 455 -6.41 -5.42 -40.02
CA GLU A 455 -7.42 -4.38 -39.86
C GLU A 455 -6.71 -3.07 -39.49
N LEU A 456 -6.87 -2.07 -40.36
CA LEU A 456 -6.29 -0.75 -40.23
C LEU A 456 -7.37 0.19 -39.73
N SER A 457 -7.34 0.51 -38.42
CA SER A 457 -8.28 1.46 -37.79
C SER A 457 -7.72 2.88 -37.91
N ASP A 458 -8.53 3.82 -38.38
CA ASP A 458 -8.26 5.26 -38.21
C ASP A 458 -8.39 5.62 -36.71
N SER A 459 -7.30 5.49 -35.94
CA SER A 459 -7.26 5.96 -34.54
C SER A 459 -6.11 6.95 -34.36
#